data_746382342732374dc80a99fc697c93e7
#
_entry.id   746382342732374dc80a99fc697c93e7
#
_cell.length_a   1.000
_cell.length_b   1.000
_cell.length_c   1.000
_cell.angle_alpha   90.00
_cell.angle_beta   90.00
_cell.angle_gamma   90.00
#
_symmetry.space_group_name_H-M   'P 1'
#
loop_
_entity.id
_entity.type
_entity.pdbx_description
1 polymer ?
#
loop_
_entity_poly.entity_id
_entity_poly.type
_entity_poly.pdbx_seq_one_letter_code
_entity_poly.pdbx_strand_id
1 'polypeptide(L)'
;MAIARVVSKRINEPKGKFSNALRVGGLLFISGQTGRLPDGAVGCKGDVVGQTRLALGRIQALCEAAGAGMTDILRLGVFCVQIADLDKIYSLWDEFFPGPPYPTDTFIGNVRLADPELLVEIEATVAIPKRTAKARPAARKAPTARAKAKKQR
;
A
#
# COMPACT_ATOMS: atom_id res chain seq x y z
N MET A 1 17.79 3.64 20.97
CA MET A 1 16.53 3.90 20.25
C MET A 1 15.77 2.58 20.14
N ALA A 2 14.49 2.51 20.56
CA ALA A 2 13.74 1.25 20.57
C ALA A 2 13.21 0.94 19.15
N ILE A 3 13.35 -0.32 18.74
CA ILE A 3 12.74 -0.87 17.52
C ILE A 3 11.47 -1.59 17.93
N ALA A 4 10.34 -1.30 17.28
CA ALA A 4 9.06 -1.94 17.53
C ALA A 4 8.48 -2.51 16.23
N ARG A 5 7.97 -3.74 16.30
CA ARG A 5 7.22 -4.34 15.19
C ARG A 5 5.83 -3.70 15.09
N VAL A 6 5.40 -3.38 13.88
CA VAL A 6 4.04 -2.90 13.61
C VAL A 6 3.25 -4.01 12.94
N VAL A 7 2.06 -4.26 13.47
CA VAL A 7 1.15 -5.33 13.04
C VAL A 7 -0.20 -4.73 12.66
N SER A 8 -0.79 -5.18 11.58
CA SER A 8 -2.15 -4.82 11.15
C SER A 8 -3.02 -6.07 11.05
N LYS A 9 -4.21 -6.03 11.65
CA LYS A 9 -5.19 -7.15 11.57
C LYS A 9 -5.77 -7.35 10.15
N ARG A 10 -5.54 -6.40 9.24
CA ARG A 10 -6.05 -6.45 7.85
C ARG A 10 -5.14 -7.22 6.89
N ILE A 11 -3.94 -7.58 7.33
CA ILE A 11 -2.99 -8.33 6.51
C ILE A 11 -2.45 -9.52 7.30
N ASN A 12 -2.01 -10.54 6.58
CA ASN A 12 -1.38 -11.71 7.21
C ASN A 12 0.00 -11.37 7.78
N GLU A 13 0.36 -12.03 8.87
CA GLU A 13 1.73 -12.04 9.36
C GLU A 13 2.62 -12.88 8.42
N PRO A 14 3.89 -12.47 8.24
CA PRO A 14 4.80 -13.23 7.40
C PRO A 14 5.14 -14.58 8.04
N LYS A 15 5.22 -15.62 7.21
CA LYS A 15 5.68 -16.95 7.64
C LYS A 15 7.21 -17.06 7.73
N GLY A 16 7.94 -16.09 7.17
CA GLY A 16 9.40 -16.02 7.14
C GLY A 16 10.00 -15.31 8.36
N LYS A 17 11.33 -15.28 8.41
CA LYS A 17 12.08 -14.60 9.49
C LYS A 17 12.25 -13.10 9.20
N PHE A 18 11.14 -12.38 8.99
CA PHE A 18 11.11 -10.94 8.78
C PHE A 18 9.83 -10.34 9.37
N SER A 19 9.74 -9.01 9.42
CA SER A 19 8.55 -8.28 9.87
C SER A 19 7.92 -7.56 8.68
N ASN A 20 6.59 -7.46 8.64
CA ASN A 20 5.90 -6.63 7.65
C ASN A 20 6.31 -5.15 7.78
N ALA A 21 6.49 -4.67 9.01
CA ALA A 21 6.96 -3.31 9.25
C ALA A 21 7.65 -3.18 10.61
N LEU A 22 8.67 -2.29 10.65
CA LEU A 22 9.39 -1.90 11.86
C LEU A 22 9.32 -0.39 12.04
N ARG A 23 8.99 0.03 13.27
CA ARG A 23 9.07 1.42 13.69
C ARG A 23 10.36 1.69 14.43
N VAL A 24 11.06 2.76 14.05
CA VAL A 24 12.26 3.27 14.74
C VAL A 24 12.12 4.79 14.86
N GLY A 25 11.95 5.27 16.09
CA GLY A 25 11.71 6.69 16.31
C GLY A 25 10.46 7.21 15.59
N GLY A 26 10.63 8.20 14.74
CA GLY A 26 9.59 8.80 13.90
C GLY A 26 9.46 8.17 12.50
N LEU A 27 10.13 7.05 12.22
CA LEU A 27 10.10 6.38 10.92
C LEU A 27 9.45 5.00 11.01
N LEU A 28 8.78 4.61 9.94
CA LEU A 28 8.28 3.27 9.69
C LEU A 28 8.94 2.73 8.42
N PHE A 29 9.53 1.56 8.53
CA PHE A 29 10.09 0.79 7.43
C PHE A 29 9.14 -0.35 7.13
N ILE A 30 8.62 -0.39 5.91
CA ILE A 30 7.68 -1.42 5.44
C ILE A 30 8.42 -2.31 4.44
N SER A 31 8.48 -3.61 4.73
CA SER A 31 8.99 -4.63 3.81
C SER A 31 8.14 -4.72 2.56
N GLY A 32 8.67 -5.35 1.51
CA GLY A 32 7.95 -5.58 0.26
C GLY A 32 6.55 -6.14 0.50
N GLN A 33 5.54 -5.43 0.01
CA GLN A 33 4.15 -5.84 0.00
C GLN A 33 3.75 -6.20 -1.42
N THR A 34 2.97 -7.26 -1.57
CA THR A 34 2.61 -7.85 -2.86
C THR A 34 1.09 -8.00 -2.97
N GLY A 35 0.63 -8.52 -4.10
CA GLY A 35 -0.79 -8.83 -4.36
C GLY A 35 -1.34 -10.00 -3.54
N ARG A 36 -0.85 -10.24 -2.32
CA ARG A 36 -1.37 -11.31 -1.45
C ARG A 36 -2.61 -10.88 -0.68
N LEU A 37 -3.57 -11.79 -0.61
CA LEU A 37 -4.78 -11.69 0.20
C LEU A 37 -4.47 -11.96 1.70
N PRO A 38 -5.40 -11.67 2.63
CA PRO A 38 -5.19 -11.91 4.06
C PRO A 38 -4.93 -13.38 4.44
N ASP A 39 -5.39 -14.34 3.64
CA ASP A 39 -5.10 -15.79 3.80
C ASP A 39 -3.72 -16.19 3.26
N GLY A 40 -3.02 -15.27 2.58
CA GLY A 40 -1.70 -15.48 1.97
C GLY A 40 -1.73 -15.95 0.52
N ALA A 41 -2.89 -16.23 -0.06
CA ALA A 41 -3.02 -16.56 -1.48
C ALA A 41 -2.68 -15.35 -2.36
N VAL A 42 -2.23 -15.59 -3.60
CA VAL A 42 -2.04 -14.52 -4.59
C VAL A 42 -3.40 -14.14 -5.15
N GLY A 43 -3.79 -12.89 -4.92
CA GLY A 43 -4.99 -12.29 -5.51
C GLY A 43 -4.72 -11.70 -6.89
N CYS A 44 -5.77 -11.42 -7.64
CA CYS A 44 -5.69 -10.74 -8.94
C CYS A 44 -4.62 -11.34 -9.87
N LYS A 45 -4.59 -12.69 -10.00
CA LYS A 45 -3.62 -13.39 -10.83
C LYS A 45 -3.68 -12.89 -12.26
N GLY A 46 -2.52 -12.60 -12.85
CA GLY A 46 -2.41 -12.06 -14.20
C GLY A 46 -2.81 -10.58 -14.36
N ASP A 47 -3.27 -9.92 -13.30
CA ASP A 47 -3.68 -8.51 -13.30
C ASP A 47 -2.72 -7.66 -12.44
N VAL A 48 -1.78 -6.97 -13.09
CA VAL A 48 -0.80 -6.12 -12.40
C VAL A 48 -1.46 -4.93 -11.69
N VAL A 49 -2.53 -4.37 -12.25
CA VAL A 49 -3.26 -3.24 -11.64
C VAL A 49 -3.94 -3.69 -10.35
N GLY A 50 -4.63 -4.83 -10.39
CA GLY A 50 -5.25 -5.44 -9.23
C GLY A 50 -4.23 -5.79 -8.14
N GLN A 51 -3.09 -6.38 -8.51
CA GLN A 51 -2.02 -6.70 -7.56
C GLN A 51 -1.37 -5.44 -6.97
N THR A 52 -1.16 -4.39 -7.76
CA THR A 52 -0.65 -3.10 -7.28
C THR A 52 -1.61 -2.48 -6.25
N ARG A 53 -2.91 -2.50 -6.54
CA ARG A 53 -3.93 -2.00 -5.59
C ARG A 53 -3.91 -2.78 -4.27
N LEU A 54 -3.77 -4.11 -4.33
CA LEU A 54 -3.62 -4.94 -3.13
C LEU A 54 -2.35 -4.59 -2.36
N ALA A 55 -1.20 -4.45 -3.03
CA ALA A 55 0.07 -4.11 -2.40
C ALA A 55 0.01 -2.74 -1.69
N LEU A 56 -0.50 -1.70 -2.38
CA LEU A 56 -0.68 -0.36 -1.81
C LEU A 56 -1.70 -0.37 -0.65
N GLY A 57 -2.78 -1.15 -0.75
CA GLY A 57 -3.75 -1.33 0.34
C GLY A 57 -3.14 -1.98 1.58
N ARG A 58 -2.17 -2.89 1.41
CA ARG A 58 -1.41 -3.49 2.53
C ARG A 58 -0.47 -2.47 3.17
N ILE A 59 0.22 -1.65 2.37
CA ILE A 59 1.05 -0.53 2.84
C ILE A 59 0.19 0.45 3.65
N GLN A 60 -0.97 0.84 3.13
CA GLN A 60 -1.92 1.69 3.83
C GLN A 60 -2.33 1.11 5.19
N ALA A 61 -2.62 -0.19 5.24
CA ALA A 61 -2.98 -0.88 6.49
C ALA A 61 -1.87 -0.82 7.55
N LEU A 62 -0.60 -0.87 7.14
CA LEU A 62 0.56 -0.75 8.03
C LEU A 62 0.81 0.70 8.45
N CYS A 63 0.67 1.66 7.54
CA CYS A 63 0.74 3.09 7.86
C CYS A 63 -0.30 3.45 8.95
N GLU A 64 -1.56 3.07 8.74
CA GLU A 64 -2.64 3.35 9.69
C GLU A 64 -2.40 2.67 11.05
N ALA A 65 -1.88 1.44 11.07
CA ALA A 65 -1.52 0.74 12.31
C ALA A 65 -0.40 1.45 13.08
N ALA A 66 0.48 2.18 12.38
CA ALA A 66 1.55 2.99 12.97
C ALA A 66 1.10 4.41 13.35
N GLY A 67 -0.14 4.81 13.00
CA GLY A 67 -0.65 6.18 13.20
C GLY A 67 -0.24 7.18 12.12
N ALA A 68 0.13 6.69 10.93
CA ALA A 68 0.45 7.44 9.71
C ALA A 68 -0.60 7.20 8.61
N GLY A 69 -0.45 7.85 7.46
CA GLY A 69 -1.26 7.67 6.26
C GLY A 69 -0.42 7.57 5.00
N MET A 70 -1.07 7.41 3.85
CA MET A 70 -0.38 7.33 2.55
C MET A 70 0.38 8.63 2.22
N THR A 71 -0.13 9.78 2.66
CA THR A 71 0.52 11.09 2.47
C THR A 71 1.77 11.29 3.33
N ASP A 72 2.04 10.39 4.29
CA ASP A 72 3.24 10.42 5.13
C ASP A 72 4.36 9.54 4.56
N ILE A 73 4.15 8.89 3.42
CA ILE A 73 5.16 8.08 2.73
C ILE A 73 6.23 9.02 2.16
N LEU A 74 7.49 8.74 2.49
CA LEU A 74 8.65 9.49 2.02
C LEU A 74 9.25 8.86 0.77
N ARG A 75 9.29 7.53 0.72
CA ARG A 75 9.92 6.76 -0.35
C ARG A 75 9.17 5.48 -0.62
N LEU A 76 9.09 5.13 -1.91
CA LEU A 76 8.69 3.83 -2.41
C LEU A 76 9.85 3.17 -3.18
N GLY A 77 9.96 1.86 -3.07
CA GLY A 77 10.69 1.00 -3.98
C GLY A 77 9.69 0.08 -4.67
N VAL A 78 9.59 0.15 -5.98
CA VAL A 78 8.64 -0.64 -6.79
C VAL A 78 9.41 -1.63 -7.65
N PHE A 79 9.12 -2.90 -7.51
CA PHE A 79 9.72 -4.00 -8.26
C PHE A 79 8.63 -4.67 -9.10
N CYS A 80 8.80 -4.72 -10.42
CA CYS A 80 7.82 -5.35 -11.29
C CYS A 80 8.44 -6.40 -12.22
N VAL A 81 7.67 -7.43 -12.54
CA VAL A 81 8.11 -8.54 -13.41
C VAL A 81 8.29 -8.07 -14.85
N GLN A 82 7.45 -7.15 -15.32
CA GLN A 82 7.51 -6.58 -16.67
C GLN A 82 7.64 -5.06 -16.59
N ILE A 83 8.75 -4.50 -17.07
CA ILE A 83 8.93 -3.03 -17.11
C ILE A 83 7.86 -2.33 -17.96
N ALA A 84 7.31 -3.01 -18.95
CA ALA A 84 6.22 -2.50 -19.80
C ALA A 84 4.91 -2.23 -19.03
N ASP A 85 4.80 -2.73 -17.79
CA ASP A 85 3.62 -2.48 -16.94
C ASP A 85 3.72 -1.16 -16.13
N LEU A 86 4.80 -0.39 -16.28
CA LEU A 86 5.04 0.86 -15.54
C LEU A 86 3.82 1.80 -15.57
N ASP A 87 3.31 2.11 -16.75
CA ASP A 87 2.18 3.04 -16.89
C ASP A 87 0.90 2.50 -16.24
N LYS A 88 0.68 1.17 -16.32
CA LYS A 88 -0.45 0.52 -15.65
C LYS A 88 -0.35 0.64 -14.13
N ILE A 89 0.84 0.46 -13.57
CA ILE A 89 1.11 0.60 -12.14
C ILE A 89 0.89 2.05 -11.71
N TYR A 90 1.45 3.01 -12.46
CA TYR A 90 1.28 4.45 -12.19
C TYR A 90 -0.15 4.94 -12.36
N SER A 91 -1.01 4.25 -13.12
CA SER A 91 -2.43 4.63 -13.25
C SER A 91 -3.18 4.65 -11.92
N LEU A 92 -2.62 3.99 -10.87
CA LEU A 92 -3.19 3.99 -9.52
C LEU A 92 -2.64 5.11 -8.61
N TRP A 93 -1.64 5.88 -9.07
CA TRP A 93 -0.99 6.87 -8.19
C TRP A 93 -1.97 7.91 -7.67
N ASP A 94 -2.87 8.45 -8.49
CA ASP A 94 -3.85 9.45 -8.05
C ASP A 94 -4.88 8.90 -7.05
N GLU A 95 -5.11 7.58 -7.04
CA GLU A 95 -5.99 6.93 -6.06
C GLU A 95 -5.37 6.95 -4.66
N PHE A 96 -4.05 6.77 -4.55
CA PHE A 96 -3.33 6.64 -3.28
C PHE A 96 -2.56 7.90 -2.89
N PHE A 97 -2.15 8.71 -3.86
CA PHE A 97 -1.36 9.93 -3.70
C PHE A 97 -2.05 11.10 -4.43
N PRO A 98 -3.06 11.73 -3.83
CA PRO A 98 -3.97 12.67 -4.51
C PRO A 98 -3.34 14.03 -4.87
N GLY A 99 -2.03 14.20 -4.72
CA GLY A 99 -1.32 15.42 -5.10
C GLY A 99 0.03 15.59 -4.42
N PRO A 100 0.82 16.59 -4.88
CA PRO A 100 2.16 16.85 -4.36
C PRO A 100 2.13 17.33 -2.88
N PRO A 101 3.24 17.10 -2.13
CA PRO A 101 4.44 16.42 -2.64
C PRO A 101 4.22 14.91 -2.76
N TYR A 102 4.66 14.33 -3.89
CA TYR A 102 4.68 12.88 -4.08
C TYR A 102 5.85 12.25 -3.30
N PRO A 103 5.77 10.97 -2.88
CA PRO A 103 6.92 10.24 -2.34
C PRO A 103 8.04 10.16 -3.39
N THR A 104 9.29 10.07 -2.93
CA THR A 104 10.36 9.66 -3.83
C THR A 104 10.14 8.21 -4.24
N ASP A 105 10.48 7.87 -5.49
CA ASP A 105 10.21 6.56 -6.06
C ASP A 105 11.44 6.00 -6.77
N THR A 106 11.66 4.69 -6.64
CA THR A 106 12.63 3.92 -7.42
C THR A 106 11.91 2.74 -8.03
N PHE A 107 11.85 2.71 -9.35
CA PHE A 107 11.18 1.66 -10.10
C PHE A 107 12.21 0.70 -10.74
N ILE A 108 12.10 -0.60 -10.46
CA ILE A 108 12.97 -1.65 -11.00
C ILE A 108 12.09 -2.68 -11.70
N GLY A 109 12.27 -2.81 -13.01
CA GLY A 109 11.55 -3.76 -13.83
C GLY A 109 12.37 -5.00 -14.19
N ASN A 110 11.70 -5.99 -14.82
CA ASN A 110 12.29 -7.24 -15.30
C ASN A 110 12.93 -8.07 -14.17
N VAL A 111 12.32 -8.05 -12.99
CA VAL A 111 12.75 -8.85 -11.82
C VAL A 111 11.99 -10.18 -11.75
N ARG A 112 12.50 -11.10 -10.95
CA ARG A 112 11.76 -12.27 -10.46
C ARG A 112 11.38 -12.04 -9.02
N LEU A 113 10.10 -12.22 -8.70
CA LEU A 113 9.58 -12.16 -7.34
C LEU A 113 9.55 -13.56 -6.70
N ALA A 114 9.29 -13.59 -5.39
CA ALA A 114 9.32 -14.82 -4.59
C ALA A 114 8.27 -15.87 -4.98
N ASP A 115 7.27 -15.49 -5.74
CA ASP A 115 6.21 -16.36 -6.24
C ASP A 115 5.97 -16.03 -7.73
N PRO A 116 5.90 -17.01 -8.64
CA PRO A 116 5.75 -16.75 -10.06
C PRO A 116 4.42 -16.12 -10.47
N GLU A 117 3.41 -16.15 -9.60
CA GLU A 117 2.12 -15.50 -9.83
C GLU A 117 2.09 -14.02 -9.37
N LEU A 118 3.14 -13.55 -8.67
CA LEU A 118 3.28 -12.16 -8.29
C LEU A 118 3.86 -11.35 -9.45
N LEU A 119 3.27 -10.17 -9.70
CA LEU A 119 3.66 -9.28 -10.80
C LEU A 119 4.31 -8.00 -10.31
N VAL A 120 4.07 -7.62 -9.04
CA VAL A 120 4.60 -6.40 -8.43
C VAL A 120 4.83 -6.61 -6.93
N GLU A 121 5.88 -5.97 -6.43
CA GLU A 121 6.21 -5.85 -5.01
C GLU A 121 6.56 -4.40 -4.72
N ILE A 122 6.09 -3.85 -3.60
CA ILE A 122 6.30 -2.44 -3.22
C ILE A 122 6.75 -2.37 -1.76
N GLU A 123 7.89 -1.74 -1.50
CA GLU A 123 8.36 -1.38 -0.16
C GLU A 123 8.16 0.11 0.10
N ALA A 124 8.15 0.52 1.38
CA ALA A 124 7.98 1.92 1.72
C ALA A 124 8.76 2.35 2.96
N THR A 125 9.18 3.63 2.97
CA THR A 125 9.63 4.34 4.17
C THR A 125 8.66 5.48 4.45
N VAL A 126 8.20 5.60 5.69
CA VAL A 126 7.11 6.49 6.09
C VAL A 126 7.54 7.37 7.27
N ALA A 127 7.21 8.65 7.25
CA ALA A 127 7.34 9.52 8.41
C ALA A 127 6.10 9.34 9.31
N ILE A 128 6.30 8.99 10.58
CA ILE A 128 5.19 8.92 11.52
C ILE A 128 4.98 10.31 12.11
N PRO A 129 3.82 10.96 11.87
CA PRO A 129 3.58 12.29 12.36
C PRO A 129 3.58 12.33 13.90
N LYS A 130 4.24 13.32 14.47
CA LYS A 130 4.11 13.60 15.91
C LYS A 130 2.66 14.02 16.15
N ARG A 131 1.88 13.21 16.85
CA ARG A 131 0.50 13.60 17.24
C ARG A 131 0.57 14.80 18.16
N THR A 132 0.36 15.98 17.61
CA THR A 132 -0.17 17.08 18.42
C THR A 132 -1.62 16.71 18.73
N ALA A 133 -2.01 16.84 20.01
CA ALA A 133 -3.36 16.50 20.47
C ALA A 133 -4.40 17.51 19.92
N LYS A 134 -4.69 17.44 18.62
CA LYS A 134 -5.83 18.10 17.97
C LYS A 134 -6.43 17.18 16.93
N ALA A 135 -7.75 16.99 17.07
CA ALA A 135 -8.61 16.04 16.38
C ALA A 135 -8.35 15.90 14.87
N ARG A 136 -8.26 14.65 14.41
CA ARG A 136 -8.45 14.29 12.98
C ARG A 136 -9.86 14.67 12.54
N PRO A 137 -10.04 15.38 11.40
CA PRO A 137 -11.34 15.41 10.75
C PRO A 137 -11.73 13.97 10.35
N ALA A 138 -12.96 13.59 10.68
CA ALA A 138 -13.50 12.29 10.30
C ALA A 138 -13.44 12.09 8.79
N ALA A 139 -12.99 10.91 8.34
CA ALA A 139 -12.98 10.52 6.95
C ALA A 139 -14.36 10.78 6.32
N ARG A 140 -14.41 11.60 5.26
CA ARG A 140 -15.64 11.81 4.48
C ARG A 140 -16.09 10.44 3.96
N LYS A 141 -17.28 10.00 4.37
CA LYS A 141 -17.95 8.83 3.79
C LYS A 141 -18.08 9.02 2.28
N ALA A 142 -17.67 8.02 1.51
CA ALA A 142 -17.87 7.99 0.06
C ALA A 142 -19.37 8.21 -0.26
N PRO A 143 -19.70 8.93 -1.34
CA PRO A 143 -21.07 9.13 -1.74
C PRO A 143 -21.69 7.79 -2.15
N THR A 144 -22.76 7.37 -1.48
CA THR A 144 -23.57 6.22 -1.88
C THR A 144 -24.21 6.51 -3.23
N ALA A 145 -23.93 5.68 -4.22
CA ALA A 145 -24.55 5.74 -5.54
C ALA A 145 -26.07 5.52 -5.39
N ARG A 146 -26.84 6.59 -5.60
CA ARG A 146 -28.31 6.58 -5.61
C ARG A 146 -28.77 5.98 -6.94
N ALA A 147 -29.25 4.76 -6.92
CA ALA A 147 -29.88 4.12 -8.06
C ALA A 147 -31.11 4.94 -8.51
N LYS A 148 -31.03 5.51 -9.73
CA LYS A 148 -32.21 6.08 -10.41
C LYS A 148 -32.99 4.93 -11.05
N ALA A 149 -34.08 4.54 -10.43
CA ALA A 149 -35.10 3.72 -11.08
C ALA A 149 -35.77 4.54 -12.17
N LYS A 150 -35.62 4.11 -13.41
CA LYS A 150 -36.36 4.66 -14.57
C LYS A 150 -37.75 3.96 -14.65
N LYS A 151 -38.80 4.71 -14.34
CA LYS A 151 -40.18 4.31 -14.56
C LYS A 151 -40.46 4.51 -16.05
N GLN A 152 -40.70 3.43 -16.79
CA GLN A 152 -41.32 3.47 -18.12
C GLN A 152 -42.84 3.54 -17.99
N ARG A 153 -43.41 4.46 -18.69
CA ARG A 153 -44.78 4.39 -19.20
C ARG A 153 -44.74 4.46 -20.73
#